data_2bf3bf0edd87fe05a5313aaff9ba1379
#
_entry.id   2bf3bf0edd87fe05a5313aaff9ba1379
#
_cell.length_a   1.000
_cell.length_b   1.000
_cell.length_c   1.000
_cell.angle_alpha   90.00
_cell.angle_beta   90.00
_cell.angle_gamma   90.00
#
_symmetry.space_group_name_H-M   'P 1'
#
loop_
_entity.id
_entity.type
_entity.pdbx_description
1 polymer ?
#
loop_
_entity_poly.entity_id
_entity_poly.type
_entity_poly.pdbx_seq_one_letter_code
_entity_poly.pdbx_strand_id
1 'polypeptide(L)'
;ANGVKPFAVNDEWYFHMRFKENMKGVTPILSAIAPAETMKRKDGAHSGNPTVRKAVAAGKPQHVAWAYQRGKDYKNGRGFGFTGLHYHHNWKDDNFRKCVLNGIAWTAQLEIPKNGIEVDRPTQEFLDANAFKYGGAQGRKPPTKK
;
A
#
# COMPACT_ATOMS: atom_id res chain seq x y z
N ALA A 1 -7.06 -11.49 -6.73
CA ALA A 1 -7.82 -10.24 -6.54
C ALA A 1 -8.86 -10.13 -7.66
N ASN A 2 -10.14 -10.25 -7.32
CA ASN A 2 -11.24 -10.26 -8.29
C ASN A 2 -11.22 -9.00 -9.17
N GLY A 3 -11.15 -9.19 -10.50
CA GLY A 3 -11.21 -8.11 -11.49
C GLY A 3 -10.02 -7.13 -11.50
N VAL A 4 -9.05 -7.28 -10.63
CA VAL A 4 -7.84 -6.43 -10.64
C VAL A 4 -6.87 -6.97 -11.69
N LYS A 5 -6.51 -6.14 -12.65
CA LYS A 5 -5.50 -6.40 -13.67
C LYS A 5 -4.14 -5.83 -13.21
N PRO A 6 -3.02 -6.27 -13.78
CA PRO A 6 -1.73 -5.63 -13.56
C PRO A 6 -1.80 -4.12 -13.85
N PHE A 7 -1.19 -3.32 -13.00
CA PHE A 7 -1.13 -1.87 -13.15
C PHE A 7 0.23 -1.34 -12.70
N ALA A 8 0.54 -0.12 -13.07
CA ALA A 8 1.74 0.58 -12.65
C ALA A 8 1.37 2.00 -12.21
N VAL A 9 1.68 2.35 -10.99
CA VAL A 9 1.50 3.69 -10.45
C VAL A 9 2.75 4.12 -9.70
N ASN A 10 3.07 5.40 -9.75
CA ASN A 10 4.08 5.98 -8.89
C ASN A 10 3.47 6.29 -7.52
N ASP A 11 4.05 5.72 -6.47
CA ASP A 11 3.61 5.96 -5.09
C ASP A 11 4.79 5.85 -4.12
N GLU A 12 4.61 6.28 -2.89
CA GLU A 12 5.56 6.03 -1.82
C GLU A 12 5.29 4.66 -1.19
N TRP A 13 5.74 3.62 -1.88
CA TRP A 13 5.54 2.26 -1.44
C TRP A 13 6.46 1.88 -0.28
N TYR A 14 5.89 1.47 0.84
CA TYR A 14 6.64 0.87 1.93
C TYR A 14 6.76 -0.63 1.70
N PHE A 15 7.94 -1.17 1.88
CA PHE A 15 8.22 -2.58 1.65
C PHE A 15 9.12 -3.16 2.74
N HIS A 16 9.50 -4.44 2.61
CA HIS A 16 10.23 -5.21 3.61
C HIS A 16 9.46 -5.34 4.92
N MET A 17 8.15 -5.62 4.80
CA MET A 17 7.27 -5.88 5.92
C MET A 17 7.71 -7.14 6.68
N ARG A 18 7.57 -7.13 7.98
CA ARG A 18 7.79 -8.30 8.84
C ARG A 18 6.47 -9.04 9.02
N PHE A 19 6.36 -10.18 8.37
CA PHE A 19 5.23 -11.08 8.52
C PHE A 19 5.50 -12.15 9.58
N LYS A 20 4.46 -12.86 9.98
CA LYS A 20 4.60 -14.08 10.80
C LYS A 20 5.44 -15.11 10.05
N GLU A 21 6.09 -15.98 10.80
CA GLU A 21 6.85 -17.09 10.25
C GLU A 21 6.01 -17.88 9.24
N ASN A 22 6.65 -18.24 8.12
CA ASN A 22 6.01 -18.95 7.01
C ASN A 22 4.74 -18.27 6.46
N MET A 23 4.62 -16.95 6.60
CA MET A 23 3.46 -16.18 6.13
C MET A 23 2.12 -16.70 6.67
N LYS A 24 2.11 -17.30 7.86
CA LYS A 24 0.92 -17.95 8.42
C LYS A 24 -0.29 -17.01 8.45
N GLY A 25 -1.33 -17.37 7.69
CA GLY A 25 -2.56 -16.57 7.51
C GLY A 25 -2.43 -15.36 6.61
N VAL A 26 -1.27 -15.12 6.02
CA VAL A 26 -1.00 -13.99 5.11
C VAL A 26 -1.02 -14.46 3.66
N THR A 27 -1.78 -13.78 2.83
CA THR A 27 -1.82 -13.97 1.37
C THR A 27 -1.35 -12.68 0.70
N PRO A 28 -0.23 -12.70 -0.04
CA PRO A 28 0.19 -11.55 -0.84
C PRO A 28 -0.85 -11.22 -1.91
N ILE A 29 -1.18 -9.94 -2.06
CA ILE A 29 -2.12 -9.43 -3.07
C ILE A 29 -1.35 -8.65 -4.15
N LEU A 30 -0.46 -7.76 -3.74
CA LEU A 30 0.45 -7.05 -4.65
C LEU A 30 1.88 -7.29 -4.19
N SER A 31 2.73 -7.59 -5.16
CA SER A 31 4.17 -7.77 -4.94
C SER A 31 4.94 -7.10 -6.06
N ALA A 32 6.07 -6.51 -5.72
CA ALA A 32 6.98 -5.90 -6.68
C ALA A 32 8.43 -6.24 -6.33
N ILE A 33 9.30 -6.22 -7.33
CA ILE A 33 10.76 -6.26 -7.12
C ILE A 33 11.21 -4.82 -6.95
N ALA A 34 11.73 -4.50 -5.77
CA ALA A 34 12.23 -3.15 -5.50
C ALA A 34 13.47 -2.87 -6.37
N PRO A 35 13.52 -1.75 -7.11
CA PRO A 35 14.69 -1.38 -7.89
C PRO A 35 15.91 -1.13 -6.98
N ALA A 36 17.11 -1.45 -7.49
CA ALA A 36 18.37 -1.26 -6.73
C ALA A 36 18.58 0.20 -6.28
N GLU A 37 18.05 1.16 -7.04
CA GLU A 37 18.11 2.59 -6.74
C GLU A 37 17.45 2.94 -5.41
N THR A 38 16.45 2.15 -4.96
CA THR A 38 15.79 2.35 -3.66
C THR A 38 16.76 2.18 -2.49
N MET A 39 17.90 1.51 -2.73
CA MET A 39 18.93 1.23 -1.71
C MET A 39 20.09 2.24 -1.72
N LYS A 40 20.00 3.34 -2.47
CA LYS A 40 21.05 4.39 -2.48
C LYS A 40 21.12 5.22 -1.20
N ARG A 41 20.06 5.22 -0.39
CA ARG A 41 20.03 5.92 0.90
C ARG A 41 20.91 5.20 1.93
N LYS A 42 21.47 5.97 2.88
CA LYS A 42 22.17 5.42 4.04
C LYS A 42 21.20 4.59 4.89
N ASP A 43 21.72 3.66 5.67
CA ASP A 43 20.93 2.89 6.61
C ASP A 43 20.28 3.80 7.67
N GLY A 44 19.07 3.48 8.06
CA GLY A 44 18.30 4.26 9.01
C GLY A 44 16.90 3.71 9.25
N ALA A 45 16.17 4.36 10.16
CA ALA A 45 14.85 3.90 10.58
C ALA A 45 13.81 3.88 9.43
N HIS A 46 13.97 4.77 8.45
CA HIS A 46 13.04 4.92 7.32
C HIS A 46 13.73 4.69 5.96
N SER A 47 14.82 3.96 5.94
CA SER A 47 15.59 3.69 4.74
C SER A 47 16.11 2.24 4.72
N GLY A 48 17.27 2.01 4.15
CA GLY A 48 17.82 0.68 4.08
C GLY A 48 18.39 0.16 5.41
N ASN A 49 18.58 -1.14 5.46
CA ASN A 49 19.38 -1.84 6.45
C ASN A 49 19.99 -3.09 5.76
N PRO A 50 20.97 -3.78 6.40
CA PRO A 50 21.63 -4.92 5.76
C PRO A 50 20.67 -6.02 5.27
N THR A 51 19.59 -6.28 6.00
CA THR A 51 18.63 -7.34 5.63
C THR A 51 17.83 -6.97 4.40
N VAL A 52 17.32 -5.74 4.31
CA VAL A 52 16.57 -5.29 3.12
C VAL A 52 17.49 -5.17 1.91
N ARG A 53 18.75 -4.70 2.08
CA ARG A 53 19.72 -4.65 0.99
C ARG A 53 19.98 -6.02 0.39
N LYS A 54 20.17 -7.04 1.24
CA LYS A 54 20.31 -8.43 0.81
C LYS A 54 19.09 -8.93 0.05
N ALA A 55 17.88 -8.62 0.52
CA ALA A 55 16.64 -9.03 -0.12
C ALA A 55 16.47 -8.37 -1.50
N VAL A 56 16.72 -7.07 -1.61
CA VAL A 56 16.64 -6.33 -2.88
C VAL A 56 17.70 -6.80 -3.86
N ALA A 57 18.97 -6.97 -3.43
CA ALA A 57 20.03 -7.49 -4.27
C ALA A 57 19.76 -8.90 -4.80
N ALA A 58 19.06 -9.73 -4.04
CA ALA A 58 18.63 -11.07 -4.44
C ALA A 58 17.36 -11.07 -5.31
N GLY A 59 16.80 -9.90 -5.69
CA GLY A 59 15.58 -9.80 -6.49
C GLY A 59 14.34 -10.38 -5.80
N LYS A 60 14.33 -10.44 -4.45
CA LYS A 60 13.19 -11.02 -3.72
C LYS A 60 11.97 -10.13 -3.84
N PRO A 61 10.81 -10.68 -4.25
CA PRO A 61 9.56 -9.92 -4.29
C PRO A 61 9.23 -9.33 -2.92
N GLN A 62 8.83 -8.07 -2.92
CA GLN A 62 8.39 -7.33 -1.75
C GLN A 62 6.86 -7.23 -1.78
N HIS A 63 6.21 -7.63 -0.72
CA HIS A 63 4.75 -7.58 -0.64
C HIS A 63 4.31 -6.21 -0.13
N VAL A 64 3.61 -5.47 -0.98
CA VAL A 64 3.14 -4.10 -0.72
C VAL A 64 1.63 -4.03 -0.48
N ALA A 65 0.92 -5.12 -0.77
CA ALA A 65 -0.44 -5.34 -0.29
C ALA A 65 -0.63 -6.81 0.06
N TRP A 66 -1.40 -7.08 1.12
CA TRP A 66 -1.66 -8.43 1.60
C TRP A 66 -3.01 -8.54 2.29
N ALA A 67 -3.56 -9.74 2.27
CA ALA A 67 -4.70 -10.13 3.09
C ALA A 67 -4.21 -10.99 4.26
N TYR A 68 -4.81 -10.81 5.42
CA TYR A 68 -4.57 -11.64 6.60
C TYR A 68 -5.89 -12.18 7.11
N GLN A 69 -5.98 -13.49 7.28
CA GLN A 69 -7.15 -14.14 7.85
C GLN A 69 -6.78 -14.89 9.13
N ARG A 70 -7.50 -14.60 10.20
CA ARG A 70 -7.38 -15.32 11.47
C ARG A 70 -8.16 -16.62 11.41
N GLY A 71 -7.77 -17.56 12.30
CA GLY A 71 -8.48 -18.82 12.48
C GLY A 71 -9.83 -18.67 13.20
N LYS A 72 -10.52 -19.80 13.32
CA LYS A 72 -11.86 -19.89 13.95
C LYS A 72 -11.89 -19.32 15.38
N ASP A 73 -10.82 -19.54 16.15
CA ASP A 73 -10.69 -19.04 17.54
C ASP A 73 -10.78 -17.50 17.63
N TYR A 74 -10.58 -16.81 16.52
CA TYR A 74 -10.69 -15.37 16.39
C TYR A 74 -11.82 -14.95 15.46
N LYS A 75 -12.90 -15.75 15.41
CA LYS A 75 -14.10 -15.50 14.58
C LYS A 75 -13.78 -15.23 13.10
N ASN A 76 -12.73 -15.88 12.57
CA ASN A 76 -12.26 -15.69 11.20
C ASN A 76 -12.02 -14.22 10.81
N GLY A 77 -11.61 -13.38 11.75
CA GLY A 77 -11.35 -11.95 11.50
C GLY A 77 -10.40 -11.74 10.33
N ARG A 78 -10.66 -10.72 9.54
CA ARG A 78 -9.91 -10.38 8.33
C ARG A 78 -9.19 -9.05 8.48
N GLY A 79 -8.02 -8.93 7.86
CA GLY A 79 -7.26 -7.69 7.76
C GLY A 79 -6.68 -7.53 6.36
N PHE A 80 -6.65 -6.32 5.88
CA PHE A 80 -6.03 -5.96 4.60
C PHE A 80 -4.98 -4.90 4.85
N GLY A 81 -3.76 -5.15 4.40
CA GLY A 81 -2.67 -4.19 4.42
C GLY A 81 -2.37 -3.69 3.01
N PHE A 82 -2.14 -2.41 2.89
CA PHE A 82 -1.81 -1.74 1.64
C PHE A 82 -0.88 -0.57 1.93
N THR A 83 0.28 -0.52 1.32
CA THR A 83 1.34 0.45 1.66
C THR A 83 1.43 1.65 0.73
N GLY A 84 0.63 1.69 -0.32
CA GLY A 84 0.48 2.86 -1.19
C GLY A 84 -0.51 3.89 -0.62
N LEU A 85 -1.08 4.74 -1.47
CA LEU A 85 -2.01 5.83 -1.14
C LEU A 85 -1.35 7.09 -0.58
N HIS A 86 -0.05 7.25 -0.73
CA HIS A 86 0.59 8.52 -0.44
C HIS A 86 0.16 9.59 -1.46
N TYR A 87 0.14 9.22 -2.75
CA TYR A 87 -0.27 10.14 -3.80
C TYR A 87 -1.76 9.99 -4.12
N HIS A 88 -2.54 11.00 -3.73
CA HIS A 88 -3.98 11.02 -3.84
C HIS A 88 -4.50 10.85 -5.28
N HIS A 89 -3.74 11.32 -6.29
CA HIS A 89 -4.11 11.14 -7.70
C HIS A 89 -4.15 9.68 -8.16
N ASN A 90 -3.52 8.75 -7.43
CA ASN A 90 -3.55 7.32 -7.77
C ASN A 90 -4.96 6.71 -7.67
N TRP A 91 -5.90 7.37 -6.98
CA TRP A 91 -7.30 6.99 -7.00
C TRP A 91 -7.92 7.01 -8.40
N LYS A 92 -7.29 7.69 -9.39
CA LYS A 92 -7.72 7.67 -10.79
C LYS A 92 -7.39 6.38 -11.52
N ASP A 93 -6.41 5.58 -11.05
CA ASP A 93 -6.14 4.26 -11.63
C ASP A 93 -7.22 3.27 -11.19
N ASP A 94 -7.91 2.66 -12.16
CA ASP A 94 -9.06 1.80 -11.91
C ASP A 94 -8.66 0.52 -11.17
N ASN A 95 -7.51 -0.07 -11.46
CA ASN A 95 -7.05 -1.29 -10.82
C ASN A 95 -6.51 -1.03 -9.41
N PHE A 96 -5.79 0.08 -9.22
CA PHE A 96 -5.36 0.55 -7.91
C PHE A 96 -6.58 0.75 -6.99
N ARG A 97 -7.57 1.52 -7.45
CA ARG A 97 -8.81 1.80 -6.72
C ARG A 97 -9.58 0.52 -6.42
N LYS A 98 -9.77 -0.35 -7.44
CA LYS A 98 -10.44 -1.64 -7.30
C LYS A 98 -9.75 -2.55 -6.28
N CYS A 99 -8.42 -2.60 -6.27
CA CYS A 99 -7.66 -3.38 -5.30
C CYS A 99 -7.96 -2.95 -3.86
N VAL A 100 -7.96 -1.64 -3.61
CA VAL A 100 -8.23 -1.09 -2.28
C VAL A 100 -9.67 -1.33 -1.86
N LEU A 101 -10.64 -1.06 -2.74
CA LEU A 101 -12.06 -1.25 -2.46
C LEU A 101 -12.41 -2.72 -2.20
N ASN A 102 -11.86 -3.64 -2.99
CA ASN A 102 -11.98 -5.07 -2.74
C ASN A 102 -11.43 -5.45 -1.35
N GLY A 103 -10.28 -4.90 -0.97
CA GLY A 103 -9.67 -5.14 0.34
C GLY A 103 -10.56 -4.66 1.48
N ILE A 104 -11.12 -3.45 1.37
CA ILE A 104 -12.06 -2.88 2.36
C ILE A 104 -13.30 -3.76 2.50
N ALA A 105 -13.97 -4.08 1.39
CA ALA A 105 -15.17 -4.89 1.40
C ALA A 105 -14.90 -6.31 1.93
N TRP A 106 -13.77 -6.91 1.56
CA TRP A 106 -13.39 -8.21 2.07
C TRP A 106 -13.16 -8.20 3.58
N THR A 107 -12.56 -7.15 4.15
CA THR A 107 -12.40 -7.03 5.61
C THR A 107 -13.75 -6.87 6.32
N ALA A 108 -14.72 -6.24 5.67
CA ALA A 108 -16.10 -6.15 6.14
C ALA A 108 -16.90 -7.46 5.94
N GLN A 109 -16.26 -8.53 5.48
CA GLN A 109 -16.85 -9.85 5.19
C GLN A 109 -17.91 -9.82 4.07
N LEU A 110 -17.90 -8.81 3.23
CA LEU A 110 -18.78 -8.75 2.06
C LEU A 110 -18.24 -9.69 0.96
N GLU A 111 -19.16 -10.17 0.14
CA GLU A 111 -18.81 -10.91 -1.08
C GLU A 111 -18.25 -9.94 -2.12
N ILE A 112 -17.10 -10.31 -2.71
CA ILE A 112 -16.48 -9.51 -3.76
C ILE A 112 -16.92 -10.03 -5.11
N PRO A 113 -17.60 -9.22 -5.95
CA PRO A 113 -18.00 -9.61 -7.29
C PRO A 113 -16.84 -10.16 -8.12
N LYS A 114 -17.10 -11.05 -9.07
CA LYS A 114 -16.07 -11.66 -9.93
C LYS A 114 -15.19 -10.61 -10.62
N ASN A 115 -15.78 -9.49 -11.04
CA ASN A 115 -15.06 -8.38 -11.69
C ASN A 115 -14.53 -7.34 -10.70
N GLY A 116 -14.61 -7.62 -9.40
CA GLY A 116 -14.27 -6.67 -8.34
C GLY A 116 -15.34 -5.61 -8.13
N ILE A 117 -15.10 -4.72 -7.18
CA ILE A 117 -15.98 -3.58 -6.92
C ILE A 117 -15.70 -2.50 -7.96
N GLU A 118 -16.74 -2.09 -8.65
CA GLU A 118 -16.68 -1.06 -9.68
C GLU A 118 -17.31 0.22 -9.15
N VAL A 119 -16.60 1.31 -9.31
CA VAL A 119 -17.04 2.67 -9.00
C VAL A 119 -16.50 3.61 -10.07
N ASP A 120 -17.18 4.71 -10.29
CA ASP A 120 -16.74 5.72 -11.23
C ASP A 120 -15.36 6.25 -10.88
N ARG A 121 -14.60 6.62 -11.92
CA ARG A 121 -13.30 7.25 -11.76
C ARG A 121 -13.52 8.66 -11.19
N PRO A 122 -12.87 9.01 -10.06
CA PRO A 122 -12.99 10.35 -9.51
C PRO A 122 -12.40 11.39 -10.47
N THR A 123 -13.06 12.54 -10.58
CA THR A 123 -12.51 13.69 -11.31
C THR A 123 -11.39 14.34 -10.51
N GLN A 124 -10.56 15.18 -11.16
CA GLN A 124 -9.53 15.93 -10.45
C GLN A 124 -10.16 16.90 -9.44
N GLU A 125 -11.24 17.56 -9.84
CA GLU A 125 -11.96 18.49 -8.95
C GLU A 125 -12.48 17.79 -7.69
N PHE A 126 -13.03 16.57 -7.83
CA PHE A 126 -13.46 15.78 -6.68
C PHE A 126 -12.27 15.44 -5.76
N LEU A 127 -11.14 15.02 -6.33
CA LEU A 127 -9.95 14.72 -5.54
C LEU A 127 -9.40 15.96 -4.83
N ASP A 128 -9.35 17.10 -5.51
CA ASP A 128 -8.85 18.36 -4.95
C ASP A 128 -9.77 18.90 -3.85
N ALA A 129 -11.08 18.76 -4.02
CA ALA A 129 -12.06 19.16 -3.03
C ALA A 129 -12.01 18.30 -1.75
N ASN A 130 -11.61 17.03 -1.88
CA ASN A 130 -11.51 16.08 -0.78
C ASN A 130 -10.06 15.86 -0.30
N ALA A 131 -9.08 16.52 -0.90
CA ALA A 131 -7.73 16.51 -0.41
C ALA A 131 -7.64 17.30 0.90
N PHE A 132 -6.91 16.74 1.88
CA PHE A 132 -6.60 17.49 3.08
C PHE A 132 -5.76 18.70 2.69
N LYS A 133 -6.35 19.87 2.76
CA LYS A 133 -5.60 21.13 2.62
C LYS A 133 -4.83 21.30 3.92
N TYR A 134 -3.57 20.91 3.94
CA TYR A 134 -2.66 21.41 4.95
C TYR A 134 -2.85 22.93 4.95
N GLY A 135 -3.36 23.46 6.04
CA GLY A 135 -3.49 24.90 6.23
C GLY A 135 -2.15 25.46 5.82
N GLY A 136 -2.16 26.25 4.72
CA GLY A 136 -0.95 26.57 3.99
C GLY A 136 0.14 26.96 4.95
N ALA A 137 1.36 26.74 4.61
CA ALA A 137 2.55 27.07 5.38
C ALA A 137 2.63 28.58 5.71
N GLN A 138 1.55 29.15 6.18
CA GLN A 138 1.51 30.44 6.85
C GLN A 138 1.96 30.18 8.27
N GLY A 139 3.27 30.24 8.48
CA GLY A 139 3.82 30.56 9.77
C GLY A 139 4.58 29.49 10.54
N ARG A 140 5.08 28.41 9.95
CA ARG A 140 6.24 27.74 10.57
C ARG A 140 7.52 28.41 10.05
N LYS A 141 7.95 29.49 10.71
CA LYS A 141 9.34 29.93 10.58
C LYS A 141 10.25 28.72 10.89
N PRO A 142 11.24 28.42 10.06
CA PRO A 142 12.20 27.38 10.38
C PRO A 142 12.81 27.68 11.76
N PRO A 143 13.09 26.65 12.57
CA PRO A 143 13.74 26.87 13.86
C PRO A 143 15.03 27.61 13.62
N THR A 144 15.18 28.78 14.20
CA THR A 144 16.42 29.54 14.24
C THR A 144 17.45 28.65 14.93
N LYS A 145 18.48 28.22 14.20
CA LYS A 145 19.64 27.55 14.79
C LYS A 145 20.24 28.51 15.84
N LYS A 146 20.20 28.08 17.08
CA LYS A 146 21.07 28.62 18.13
C LYS A 146 22.40 27.91 18.08
#